data_5854a245f337600bfb16f963d3097011
#
_entry.id   5854a245f337600bfb16f963d3097011
#
_cell.length_a   1.000
_cell.length_b   1.000
_cell.length_c   1.000
_cell.angle_alpha   90.00
_cell.angle_beta   90.00
_cell.angle_gamma   90.00
#
_symmetry.space_group_name_H-M   'P 1'
#
loop_
_entity.id
_entity.type
_entity.pdbx_description
1 polymer ?
#
loop_
_entity_poly.entity_id
_entity_poly.type
_entity_poly.pdbx_seq_one_letter_code
_entity_poly.pdbx_strand_id
1 'polypeptide(L)' 'MDWDDVGKPSTGQQVVVGEVLERHSVDELEHRIKTFEAEIERVREELARKRAHEAKAASIFKS' A
#
# COMPACT_ATOMS: atom_id res chain seq x y z
N MET A 1 21.58 -4.57 -15.20
CA MET A 1 20.94 -4.50 -14.99
C MET A 1 20.54 -4.11 -14.64
N ASP A 2 20.39 -4.04 -14.41
CA ASP A 2 19.94 -3.75 -13.98
C ASP A 2 18.79 -3.59 -13.65
N TRP A 3 18.52 -4.23 -13.27
CA TRP A 3 17.28 -4.23 -13.05
C TRP A 3 16.99 -3.43 -11.94
N ASP A 4 17.91 -2.99 -11.51
CA ASP A 4 17.73 -2.17 -10.48
C ASP A 4 17.29 -0.96 -11.07
N ASP A 5 17.63 -0.64 -12.20
CA ASP A 5 17.20 0.50 -12.65
C ASP A 5 15.84 0.39 -12.98
N VAL A 6 15.49 -0.63 -13.19
CA VAL A 6 14.23 -0.80 -13.47
C VAL A 6 13.44 -0.22 -12.49
N GLY A 7 13.67 -0.35 -11.52
CA GLY A 7 12.92 0.11 -10.59
C GLY A 7 13.05 1.39 -10.33
N LYS A 8 13.87 1.78 -10.45
CA LYS A 8 14.07 2.84 -9.93
C LYS A 8 13.61 3.89 -10.49
N PRO A 9 13.57 4.10 -10.98
CA PRO A 9 13.34 5.20 -11.38
C PRO A 9 12.18 5.71 -11.10
N SER A 10 11.82 5.48 -11.26
CA SER A 10 11.00 5.96 -11.11
C SER A 10 10.75 6.52 -10.41
N THR A 11 11.26 6.43 -10.36
CA THR A 11 10.85 7.11 -9.88
C THR A 11 11.03 7.19 -8.65
N GLY A 12 11.72 6.57 -8.24
CA GLY A 12 12.08 6.64 -7.03
C GLY A 12 11.01 6.86 -6.20
N GLN A 13 10.11 6.58 -6.49
CA GLN A 13 9.18 6.89 -5.76
C GLN A 13 8.81 6.03 -4.69
N GLN A 14 9.66 5.28 -4.16
CA GLN A 14 9.35 4.50 -3.05
C GLN A 14 9.02 5.32 -1.89
N VAL A 15 7.91 5.20 -1.26
CA VAL A 15 7.53 5.93 -0.10
C VAL A 15 7.71 5.09 1.12
N VAL A 16 8.49 5.56 2.06
CA VAL A 16 8.80 4.80 3.26
C VAL A 16 8.03 5.35 4.43
N VAL A 17 7.28 4.52 5.12
CA VAL A 17 6.51 4.94 6.26
C VAL A 17 7.43 5.35 7.39
N GLY A 18 7.15 6.48 7.97
CA GLY A 18 7.93 6.92 9.11
C GLY A 18 9.16 7.72 8.80
N GLU A 19 9.43 8.00 7.53
CA GLU A 19 10.63 8.75 7.25
C GLU A 19 10.44 10.22 7.56
N VAL A 20 11.55 10.94 7.70
CA VAL A 20 11.50 12.33 8.08
C VAL A 20 10.95 13.15 6.93
N LEU A 21 9.98 13.99 7.21
CA LEU A 21 9.28 14.71 6.19
C LEU A 21 9.68 16.15 5.98
N GLU A 22 10.42 16.72 6.91
CA GLU A 22 10.64 18.14 6.85
C GLU A 22 11.39 18.60 5.63
N ARG A 23 12.08 17.75 4.95
CA ARG A 23 12.77 18.15 3.75
C ARG A 23 12.01 17.91 2.48
N HIS A 24 10.80 17.42 2.58
CA HIS A 24 10.01 17.12 1.40
C HIS A 24 9.29 18.38 0.93
N SER A 25 9.17 18.53 -0.36
CA SER A 25 8.42 19.65 -0.92
C SER A 25 6.92 19.41 -0.78
N VAL A 26 6.14 20.42 -1.06
CA VAL A 26 4.70 20.28 -1.03
C VAL A 26 4.26 19.19 -2.02
N ASP A 27 4.82 19.21 -3.21
CA ASP A 27 4.46 18.21 -4.20
C ASP A 27 4.81 16.81 -3.73
N GLU A 28 5.94 16.67 -3.09
CA GLU A 28 6.34 15.37 -2.58
C GLU A 28 5.41 14.90 -1.50
N LEU A 29 4.99 15.81 -0.63
CA LEU A 29 4.09 15.43 0.43
C LEU A 29 2.71 15.06 -0.13
N GLU A 30 2.27 15.78 -1.14
CA GLU A 30 1.00 15.43 -1.76
C GLU A 30 1.08 14.08 -2.44
N HIS A 31 2.21 13.79 -3.06
CA HIS A 31 2.40 12.50 -3.70
C HIS A 31 2.38 11.39 -2.64
N ARG A 32 2.99 11.63 -1.48
CA ARG A 32 2.98 10.64 -0.42
C ARG A 32 1.58 10.35 0.05
N ILE A 33 0.77 11.39 0.18
CA ILE A 33 -0.60 11.19 0.62
C ILE A 33 -1.34 10.30 -0.36
N LYS A 34 -1.21 10.57 -1.65
CA LYS A 34 -1.92 9.76 -2.64
C LYS A 34 -1.41 8.34 -2.66
N THR A 35 -0.12 8.16 -2.49
CA THR A 35 0.45 6.83 -2.46
C THR A 35 -0.08 6.03 -1.28
N PHE A 36 -0.14 6.66 -0.11
CA PHE A 36 -0.64 5.96 1.07
C PHE A 36 -2.14 5.72 0.97
N GLU A 37 -2.87 6.64 0.37
CA GLU A 37 -4.30 6.43 0.20
C GLU A 37 -4.57 5.23 -0.70
N ALA A 38 -3.79 5.09 -1.77
CA ALA A 38 -3.94 3.96 -2.66
C ALA A 38 -3.59 2.66 -1.93
N GLU A 39 -2.57 2.71 -1.09
CA GLU A 39 -2.17 1.54 -0.33
C GLU A 39 -3.25 1.16 0.68
N ILE A 40 -3.85 2.14 1.33
CA ILE A 40 -4.91 1.85 2.27
C ILE A 40 -6.07 1.17 1.57
N GLU A 41 -6.42 1.64 0.37
CA GLU A 41 -7.49 1.01 -0.36
C GLU A 41 -7.15 -0.42 -0.72
N ARG A 42 -5.93 -0.66 -1.14
CA ARG A 42 -5.51 -2.00 -1.51
C ARG A 42 -5.58 -2.93 -0.31
N VAL A 43 -5.15 -2.44 0.86
CA VAL A 43 -5.19 -3.24 2.08
C VAL A 43 -6.63 -3.49 2.52
N ARG A 44 -7.48 -2.50 2.36
CA ARG A 44 -8.88 -2.67 2.74
C ARG A 44 -9.55 -3.73 1.89
N GLU A 45 -9.21 -3.77 0.61
CA GLU A 45 -9.78 -4.77 -0.28
C GLU A 45 -9.32 -6.16 0.11
N GLU A 46 -8.06 -6.28 0.47
CA GLU A 46 -7.54 -7.58 0.88
C GLU A 46 -8.16 -8.01 2.20
N LEU A 47 -8.33 -7.07 3.13
CA LEU A 47 -8.97 -7.37 4.39
C LEU A 47 -10.40 -7.85 4.18
N ALA A 48 -11.12 -7.19 3.30
CA ALA A 48 -12.51 -7.60 3.03
C ALA A 48 -12.54 -9.01 2.45
N ARG A 49 -11.59 -9.32 1.58
CA ARG A 49 -11.54 -10.65 1.00
C ARG A 49 -11.26 -11.70 2.06
N LYS A 50 -10.35 -11.41 2.96
CA LYS A 50 -10.01 -12.36 4.01
C LYS A 50 -11.16 -12.53 5.00
N ARG A 51 -11.85 -11.46 5.31
CA ARG A 51 -12.97 -11.55 6.22
C ARG A 51 -14.11 -12.36 5.61
N ALA A 52 -14.34 -12.17 4.34
CA ALA A 52 -15.39 -12.94 3.67
C ALA A 52 -15.03 -14.42 3.66
N HIS A 53 -13.77 -14.71 3.45
CA HIS A 53 -13.32 -16.09 3.45
C HIS A 53 -13.48 -16.72 4.82
N GLU A 54 -13.13 -15.99 5.85
CA GLU A 54 -13.26 -16.49 7.21
C GLU A 54 -14.72 -16.71 7.59
N ALA A 55 -15.57 -15.81 7.20
CA ALA A 55 -16.99 -15.93 7.51
C ALA A 55 -17.56 -17.16 6.80
N LYS A 56 -17.13 -17.40 5.59
CA LYS A 56 -17.61 -18.56 4.87
C LYS A 56 -17.14 -19.82 5.54
N ALA A 57 -15.89 -19.88 5.95
CA ALA A 57 -15.37 -21.07 6.61
C ALA A 57 -16.10 -21.32 7.92
N ALA A 58 -16.34 -20.26 8.68
CA ALA A 58 -17.04 -20.41 9.94
C ALA A 58 -18.47 -20.91 9.71
N SER A 59 -19.08 -20.43 8.66
CA SER A 59 -20.41 -20.87 8.36
C SER A 59 -20.45 -22.36 8.03
N ILE A 60 -19.47 -22.83 7.31
CA ILE A 60 -19.39 -24.23 7.00
C ILE A 60 -19.21 -25.06 8.24
N PHE A 61 -18.35 -24.60 9.14
CA PHE A 61 -18.15 -25.35 10.36
C PHE A 61 -19.35 -25.33 11.27
N LYS A 62 -20.11 -24.29 11.22
CA LYS A 62 -21.20 -24.22 12.10
C LYS A 62 -22.35 -25.06 11.70
N SER A 63 -22.47 -25.39 10.49
CA SER A 63 -23.55 -26.19 10.11
C SER A 63 -23.20 -27.65 10.27
#